data_30d51fbed4a7bd81187ab5cc3ce8ee4c
#
_entry.id   30d51fbed4a7bd81187ab5cc3ce8ee4c
#
_cell.length_a   1.000
_cell.length_b   1.000
_cell.length_c   1.000
_cell.angle_alpha   90.00
_cell.angle_beta   90.00
_cell.angle_gamma   90.00
#
_symmetry.space_group_name_H-M   'P 1'
#
loop_
_entity.id
_entity.type
_entity.pdbx_description
1 polymer ?
#
loop_
_entity_poly.entity_id
_entity_poly.type
_entity_poly.pdbx_seq_one_letter_code
_entity_poly.pdbx_strand_id
1 'polypeptide(L)'
;MFSRHVTAAVASAALLVSQQPVMAETTLRIAMTASDIPTTTGMPNNGFEGMRFLGYPIFEGLVLWDLTRTDQLAALRPGLAETWEQDPQDSKTWTFHLRHGVKFHDGTDFNADAVIWNLDRYFNSESPQFEPPGSGITRARVPLMGSYKKIDDFTVAITTTTPASYFPYMAVYILFTSPASFEKAERDWGKVATLPAAGTGPFHITKTVPRQEVDLARFDGYWDTAKKAKVDTVVLMPIHEVN
;
A
#
# COMPACT_ATOMS: atom_id res chain seq x y z
N MET A 1 -17.09 69.59 -51.68
CA MET A 1 -16.45 69.43 -50.36
C MET A 1 -17.23 68.34 -49.66
N PHE A 2 -16.80 67.07 -49.80
CA PHE A 2 -17.51 65.89 -49.24
C PHE A 2 -16.74 65.35 -48.05
N SER A 3 -17.38 65.45 -46.85
CA SER A 3 -16.85 64.91 -45.63
C SER A 3 -17.24 63.40 -45.52
N ARG A 4 -16.26 62.50 -45.44
CA ARG A 4 -16.46 61.06 -45.21
C ARG A 4 -16.36 60.80 -43.71
N HIS A 5 -17.47 60.38 -43.09
CA HIS A 5 -17.47 59.85 -41.73
C HIS A 5 -17.09 58.37 -41.77
N VAL A 6 -15.96 58.02 -41.14
CA VAL A 6 -15.54 56.63 -40.90
C VAL A 6 -16.07 56.22 -39.55
N THR A 7 -17.03 55.27 -39.56
CA THR A 7 -17.56 54.66 -38.35
C THR A 7 -16.69 53.42 -38.01
N ALA A 8 -15.95 53.50 -36.92
CA ALA A 8 -15.19 52.34 -36.38
C ALA A 8 -16.12 51.45 -35.56
N ALA A 9 -16.33 50.22 -35.99
CA ALA A 9 -17.04 49.20 -35.23
C ALA A 9 -16.05 48.50 -34.27
N VAL A 10 -16.24 48.66 -32.96
CA VAL A 10 -15.48 47.93 -31.93
C VAL A 10 -16.19 46.57 -31.69
N ALA A 11 -15.57 45.51 -32.13
CA ALA A 11 -16.03 44.13 -31.83
C ALA A 11 -15.53 43.71 -30.44
N SER A 12 -16.43 43.66 -29.48
CA SER A 12 -16.15 43.06 -28.14
C SER A 12 -16.18 41.56 -28.23
N ALA A 13 -15.03 40.90 -28.14
CA ALA A 13 -14.92 39.47 -27.99
C ALA A 13 -15.19 39.08 -26.51
N ALA A 14 -16.34 38.50 -26.25
CA ALA A 14 -16.64 37.93 -24.95
C ALA A 14 -15.88 36.60 -24.78
N LEU A 15 -14.90 36.56 -23.90
CA LEU A 15 -14.23 35.33 -23.45
C LEU A 15 -15.20 34.53 -22.57
N LEU A 16 -15.79 33.48 -23.11
CA LEU A 16 -16.50 32.46 -22.35
C LEU A 16 -15.45 31.63 -21.59
N VAL A 17 -15.19 31.98 -20.34
CA VAL A 17 -14.46 31.14 -19.40
C VAL A 17 -15.41 30.00 -19.03
N SER A 18 -15.19 28.80 -19.57
CA SER A 18 -15.87 27.59 -19.13
C SER A 18 -15.42 27.26 -17.71
N GLN A 19 -16.25 27.55 -16.72
CA GLN A 19 -16.08 27.08 -15.35
C GLN A 19 -16.33 25.58 -15.36
N GLN A 20 -15.27 24.78 -15.32
CA GLN A 20 -15.40 23.36 -15.00
C GLN A 20 -15.90 23.25 -13.56
N PRO A 21 -16.91 22.39 -13.28
CA PRO A 21 -17.36 22.17 -11.91
C PRO A 21 -16.18 21.61 -11.10
N VAL A 22 -15.74 22.37 -10.11
CA VAL A 22 -14.82 21.88 -9.09
C VAL A 22 -15.62 20.87 -8.28
N MET A 23 -15.37 19.58 -8.52
CA MET A 23 -15.93 18.52 -7.69
C MET A 23 -15.36 18.70 -6.28
N ALA A 24 -16.22 18.77 -5.29
CA ALA A 24 -15.79 18.86 -3.89
C ALA A 24 -15.01 17.60 -3.53
N GLU A 25 -13.84 17.78 -2.93
CA GLU A 25 -13.01 16.68 -2.44
C GLU A 25 -13.75 15.88 -1.36
N THR A 26 -13.78 14.55 -1.53
CA THR A 26 -14.45 13.66 -0.60
C THR A 26 -13.46 13.16 0.45
N THR A 27 -13.75 13.44 1.73
CA THR A 27 -12.91 13.04 2.86
C THR A 27 -13.62 12.04 3.76
N LEU A 28 -12.98 10.89 4.01
CA LEU A 28 -13.38 9.92 5.03
C LEU A 28 -12.54 10.12 6.29
N ARG A 29 -13.18 10.31 7.44
CA ARG A 29 -12.50 10.42 8.74
C ARG A 29 -12.74 9.15 9.54
N ILE A 30 -11.66 8.52 10.02
CA ILE A 30 -11.71 7.27 10.80
C ILE A 30 -11.03 7.54 12.14
N ALA A 31 -11.79 7.37 13.23
CA ALA A 31 -11.26 7.43 14.57
C ALA A 31 -10.85 6.02 15.03
N MET A 32 -9.64 5.89 15.59
CA MET A 32 -9.08 4.61 16.05
C MET A 32 -8.29 4.81 17.35
N THR A 33 -7.78 3.73 17.94
CA THR A 33 -6.94 3.84 19.12
C THR A 33 -5.61 4.53 18.78
N ALA A 34 -5.08 5.36 19.67
CA ALA A 34 -3.85 6.08 19.44
C ALA A 34 -2.64 5.15 19.26
N SER A 35 -2.68 3.93 19.82
CA SER A 35 -1.65 2.91 19.65
C SER A 35 -1.54 2.36 18.23
N ASP A 36 -2.61 2.43 17.46
CA ASP A 36 -2.66 1.94 16.07
C ASP A 36 -2.16 2.97 15.05
N ILE A 37 -2.01 4.24 15.46
CA ILE A 37 -1.41 5.27 14.63
C ILE A 37 0.12 5.12 14.69
N PRO A 38 0.81 4.91 13.55
CA PRO A 38 2.24 4.65 13.51
C PRO A 38 3.08 5.70 14.22
N THR A 39 4.14 5.25 14.87
CA THR A 39 5.06 6.15 15.61
C THR A 39 6.37 6.38 14.88
N THR A 40 6.79 5.45 14.02
CA THR A 40 8.13 5.49 13.42
C THR A 40 8.11 5.28 11.91
N THR A 41 7.70 4.11 11.42
CA THR A 41 7.93 3.71 10.03
C THR A 41 6.80 4.10 9.06
N GLY A 42 5.70 4.67 9.54
CA GLY A 42 4.47 4.81 8.74
C GLY A 42 3.83 3.48 8.36
N MET A 43 4.50 2.37 8.65
CA MET A 43 3.98 1.02 8.45
C MET A 43 3.08 0.61 9.63
N PRO A 44 2.04 -0.21 9.38
CA PRO A 44 1.19 -0.72 10.44
C PRO A 44 1.94 -1.74 11.27
N ASN A 45 2.58 -1.30 12.31
CA ASN A 45 3.34 -2.13 13.23
C ASN A 45 2.61 -2.38 14.56
N ASN A 46 1.39 -1.92 14.70
CA ASN A 46 0.57 -2.08 15.90
C ASN A 46 -0.84 -2.57 15.52
N GLY A 47 -1.38 -3.48 16.32
CA GLY A 47 -2.78 -3.87 16.36
C GLY A 47 -3.44 -4.28 15.02
N PHE A 48 -4.68 -4.72 15.13
CA PHE A 48 -5.47 -5.09 13.94
C PHE A 48 -6.04 -3.87 13.21
N GLU A 49 -6.33 -2.78 13.92
CA GLU A 49 -6.88 -1.57 13.31
C GLU A 49 -5.84 -0.87 12.44
N GLY A 50 -4.57 -0.83 12.88
CA GLY A 50 -3.47 -0.34 12.07
C GLY A 50 -3.31 -1.14 10.77
N MET A 51 -3.38 -2.48 10.83
CA MET A 51 -3.35 -3.32 9.62
C MET A 51 -4.55 -3.05 8.70
N ARG A 52 -5.75 -2.85 9.26
CA ARG A 52 -6.99 -2.65 8.51
C ARG A 52 -7.01 -1.32 7.78
N PHE A 53 -6.67 -0.23 8.46
CA PHE A 53 -6.86 1.12 7.96
C PHE A 53 -5.59 1.77 7.39
N LEU A 54 -4.41 1.24 7.70
CA LEU A 54 -3.14 1.70 7.17
C LEU A 54 -2.44 0.61 6.34
N GLY A 55 -2.42 -0.63 6.84
CA GLY A 55 -1.73 -1.72 6.17
C GLY A 55 -2.26 -1.98 4.78
N TYR A 56 -3.43 -2.57 4.69
CA TYR A 56 -4.03 -2.99 3.42
C TYR A 56 -4.38 -1.86 2.45
N PRO A 57 -4.77 -0.65 2.89
CA PRO A 57 -5.01 0.45 1.96
C PRO A 57 -3.75 1.02 1.30
N ILE A 58 -2.59 0.86 1.93
CA ILE A 58 -1.32 1.45 1.48
C ILE A 58 -0.35 0.38 0.99
N PHE A 59 -0.22 -0.72 1.76
CA PHE A 59 0.74 -1.79 1.54
C PHE A 59 0.00 -3.10 1.26
N GLU A 60 0.09 -3.62 0.07
CA GLU A 60 -0.57 -4.87 -0.28
C GLU A 60 0.34 -6.08 -0.05
N GLY A 61 -0.28 -7.26 0.11
CA GLY A 61 0.38 -8.55 0.14
C GLY A 61 0.30 -9.27 -1.21
N LEU A 62 1.01 -10.39 -1.34
CA LEU A 62 0.88 -11.27 -2.51
C LEU A 62 -0.55 -11.78 -2.66
N VAL A 63 -1.17 -12.10 -1.54
CA VAL A 63 -2.54 -12.60 -1.42
C VAL A 63 -3.33 -11.63 -0.56
N LEU A 64 -4.60 -11.43 -0.85
CA LEU A 64 -5.49 -10.53 -0.14
C LEU A 64 -6.74 -11.27 0.35
N TRP A 65 -7.39 -10.72 1.37
CA TRP A 65 -8.72 -11.15 1.77
C TRP A 65 -9.77 -10.70 0.76
N ASP A 66 -10.69 -11.59 0.41
CA ASP A 66 -11.93 -11.21 -0.26
C ASP A 66 -12.98 -10.82 0.78
N LEU A 67 -13.15 -9.51 0.96
CA LEU A 67 -14.11 -8.91 1.89
C LEU A 67 -15.40 -8.45 1.20
N THR A 68 -15.69 -8.95 0.00
CA THR A 68 -16.91 -8.57 -0.76
C THR A 68 -18.18 -9.18 -0.16
N ARG A 69 -18.05 -10.21 0.66
CA ARG A 69 -19.15 -10.89 1.34
C ARG A 69 -19.01 -10.82 2.84
N THR A 70 -20.12 -10.59 3.53
CA THR A 70 -20.19 -10.50 4.99
C THR A 70 -20.89 -11.69 5.65
N ASP A 71 -21.47 -12.58 4.85
CA ASP A 71 -22.29 -13.72 5.27
C ASP A 71 -21.51 -15.05 5.31
N GLN A 72 -20.19 -15.00 5.05
CA GLN A 72 -19.31 -16.16 5.08
C GLN A 72 -17.90 -15.77 5.55
N LEU A 73 -17.07 -16.76 5.85
CA LEU A 73 -15.65 -16.55 6.11
C LEU A 73 -14.98 -15.94 4.87
N ALA A 74 -14.09 -14.98 5.11
CA ALA A 74 -13.35 -14.33 4.03
C ALA A 74 -12.52 -15.36 3.27
N ALA A 75 -12.72 -15.43 1.97
CA ALA A 75 -11.88 -16.18 1.05
C ALA A 75 -10.59 -15.42 0.74
N LEU A 76 -9.65 -16.08 0.07
CA LEU A 76 -8.47 -15.44 -0.49
C LEU A 76 -8.75 -15.00 -1.92
N ARG A 77 -8.15 -13.88 -2.31
CA ARG A 77 -8.13 -13.38 -3.68
C ARG A 77 -6.73 -12.99 -4.10
N PRO A 78 -6.43 -12.96 -5.41
CA PRO A 78 -5.19 -12.41 -5.93
C PRO A 78 -4.94 -10.97 -5.45
N GLY A 79 -3.70 -10.72 -5.03
CA GLY A 79 -3.16 -9.41 -4.73
C GLY A 79 -2.02 -9.08 -5.68
N LEU A 80 -0.82 -8.88 -5.16
CA LEU A 80 0.39 -8.66 -5.94
C LEU A 80 0.89 -9.93 -6.63
N ALA A 81 0.42 -11.12 -6.23
CA ALA A 81 0.49 -12.34 -7.03
C ALA A 81 -0.83 -12.56 -7.77
N GLU A 82 -0.77 -12.95 -9.05
CA GLU A 82 -1.92 -13.32 -9.86
C GLU A 82 -2.41 -14.71 -9.51
N THR A 83 -1.47 -15.62 -9.27
CA THR A 83 -1.70 -17.01 -8.89
C THR A 83 -0.65 -17.50 -7.90
N TRP A 84 -0.99 -18.57 -7.20
CA TRP A 84 -0.06 -19.31 -6.34
C TRP A 84 -0.43 -20.78 -6.32
N GLU A 85 0.57 -21.63 -6.12
CA GLU A 85 0.42 -23.07 -6.08
C GLU A 85 1.37 -23.71 -5.10
N GLN A 86 0.97 -24.81 -4.53
CA GLN A 86 1.82 -25.66 -3.71
C GLN A 86 2.54 -26.67 -4.59
N ASP A 87 3.85 -26.86 -4.36
CA ASP A 87 4.62 -27.87 -5.08
C ASP A 87 4.03 -29.26 -4.78
N PRO A 88 3.62 -30.04 -5.81
CA PRO A 88 3.03 -31.37 -5.61
C PRO A 88 4.05 -32.40 -5.07
N GLN A 89 5.35 -32.13 -5.15
CA GLN A 89 6.41 -33.01 -4.67
C GLN A 89 6.99 -32.55 -3.32
N ASP A 90 6.82 -31.27 -2.97
CA ASP A 90 7.22 -30.69 -1.69
C ASP A 90 6.12 -29.84 -1.08
N SER A 91 5.28 -30.45 -0.26
CA SER A 91 4.14 -29.80 0.37
C SER A 91 4.49 -28.63 1.33
N LYS A 92 5.76 -28.31 1.49
CA LYS A 92 6.23 -27.10 2.20
C LYS A 92 6.44 -25.91 1.27
N THR A 93 6.64 -26.14 -0.02
CA THR A 93 7.01 -25.10 -0.97
C THR A 93 5.79 -24.55 -1.71
N TRP A 94 5.68 -23.23 -1.72
CA TRP A 94 4.68 -22.47 -2.44
C TRP A 94 5.34 -21.56 -3.47
N THR A 95 4.85 -21.60 -4.70
CA THR A 95 5.27 -20.70 -5.79
C THR A 95 4.22 -19.60 -5.97
N PHE A 96 4.66 -18.36 -6.07
CA PHE A 96 3.82 -17.20 -6.31
C PHE A 96 4.23 -16.55 -7.64
N HIS A 97 3.29 -16.41 -8.55
CA HIS A 97 3.46 -15.71 -9.83
C HIS A 97 3.00 -14.27 -9.68
N LEU A 98 3.96 -13.35 -9.77
CA LEU A 98 3.74 -11.93 -9.48
C LEU A 98 3.04 -11.22 -10.65
N ARG A 99 2.26 -10.22 -10.31
CA ARG A 99 1.59 -9.35 -11.27
C ARG A 99 2.59 -8.46 -11.98
N HIS A 100 2.46 -8.37 -13.30
CA HIS A 100 3.24 -7.47 -14.14
C HIS A 100 2.72 -6.03 -14.08
N GLY A 101 3.63 -5.05 -14.26
CA GLY A 101 3.27 -3.65 -14.43
C GLY A 101 2.80 -2.93 -13.16
N VAL A 102 2.89 -3.55 -11.99
CA VAL A 102 2.60 -2.89 -10.72
C VAL A 102 3.72 -1.93 -10.37
N LYS A 103 3.34 -0.72 -9.95
CA LYS A 103 4.26 0.30 -9.44
C LYS A 103 3.99 0.59 -7.97
N PHE A 104 5.07 0.84 -7.23
CA PHE A 104 4.96 1.48 -5.93
C PHE A 104 4.53 2.95 -6.09
N HIS A 105 4.07 3.58 -5.01
CA HIS A 105 3.66 4.99 -5.01
C HIS A 105 4.78 5.95 -5.45
N ASP A 106 6.03 5.56 -5.27
CA ASP A 106 7.21 6.33 -5.69
C ASP A 106 7.60 6.11 -7.17
N GLY A 107 6.81 5.33 -7.92
CA GLY A 107 6.99 5.04 -9.32
C GLY A 107 7.95 3.89 -9.63
N THR A 108 8.61 3.30 -8.62
CA THR A 108 9.49 2.14 -8.81
C THR A 108 8.68 0.87 -9.09
N ASP A 109 9.31 -0.10 -9.75
CA ASP A 109 8.66 -1.35 -10.12
C ASP A 109 8.53 -2.31 -8.94
N PHE A 110 7.35 -2.97 -8.84
CA PHE A 110 7.17 -4.15 -8.02
C PHE A 110 7.57 -5.39 -8.83
N ASN A 111 8.50 -6.18 -8.30
CA ASN A 111 9.02 -7.41 -8.91
C ASN A 111 9.52 -8.39 -7.84
N ALA A 112 10.09 -9.51 -8.26
CA ALA A 112 10.62 -10.52 -7.33
C ALA A 112 11.76 -10.00 -6.44
N ASP A 113 12.60 -9.08 -6.93
CA ASP A 113 13.67 -8.50 -6.10
C ASP A 113 13.07 -7.66 -4.95
N ALA A 114 12.01 -6.90 -5.22
CA ALA A 114 11.30 -6.15 -4.18
C ALA A 114 10.62 -7.09 -3.16
N VAL A 115 10.11 -8.25 -3.62
CA VAL A 115 9.54 -9.27 -2.72
C VAL A 115 10.62 -9.84 -1.81
N ILE A 116 11.76 -10.30 -2.37
CA ILE A 116 12.87 -10.86 -1.57
C ILE A 116 13.40 -9.84 -0.58
N TRP A 117 13.59 -8.58 -1.03
CA TRP A 117 14.03 -7.49 -0.16
C TRP A 117 13.11 -7.28 1.06
N ASN A 118 11.78 -7.33 0.86
CA ASN A 118 10.82 -7.22 1.96
C ASN A 118 10.77 -8.48 2.84
N LEU A 119 10.97 -9.67 2.29
CA LEU A 119 11.10 -10.88 3.09
C LEU A 119 12.34 -10.81 3.98
N ASP A 120 13.47 -10.34 3.45
CA ASP A 120 14.68 -10.08 4.24
C ASP A 120 14.44 -9.06 5.34
N ARG A 121 13.70 -7.99 5.07
CA ARG A 121 13.29 -6.98 6.05
C ARG A 121 12.62 -7.58 7.28
N TYR A 122 11.81 -8.64 7.10
CA TYR A 122 11.07 -9.25 8.20
C TYR A 122 11.75 -10.49 8.78
N PHE A 123 12.44 -11.27 7.96
CA PHE A 123 12.87 -12.63 8.31
C PHE A 123 14.39 -12.84 8.35
N ASN A 124 15.19 -11.87 7.91
CA ASN A 124 16.64 -11.95 7.93
C ASN A 124 17.24 -10.85 8.82
N SER A 125 17.59 -11.20 10.05
CA SER A 125 18.15 -10.24 11.02
C SER A 125 19.53 -9.68 10.62
N GLU A 126 20.22 -10.31 9.67
CA GLU A 126 21.51 -9.87 9.16
C GLU A 126 21.37 -8.89 7.99
N SER A 127 20.16 -8.69 7.47
CA SER A 127 19.94 -7.80 6.34
C SER A 127 20.01 -6.32 6.77
N PRO A 128 20.57 -5.43 5.92
CA PRO A 128 20.68 -4.00 6.22
C PRO A 128 19.32 -3.32 6.46
N GLN A 129 18.25 -3.85 5.84
CA GLN A 129 16.88 -3.35 5.94
C GLN A 129 16.06 -4.02 7.03
N PHE A 130 16.65 -4.85 7.87
CA PHE A 130 15.90 -5.51 8.95
C PHE A 130 15.16 -4.50 9.83
N GLU A 131 13.87 -4.75 10.06
CA GLU A 131 12.99 -3.89 10.85
C GLU A 131 12.46 -4.65 12.07
N PRO A 132 13.07 -4.52 13.25
CA PRO A 132 12.70 -5.31 14.42
C PRO A 132 11.21 -5.23 14.82
N PRO A 133 10.55 -4.04 14.87
CA PRO A 133 9.14 -3.97 15.22
C PRO A 133 8.23 -4.69 14.22
N GLY A 134 8.42 -4.45 12.93
CA GLY A 134 7.66 -5.11 11.85
C GLY A 134 7.94 -6.60 11.80
N SER A 135 9.20 -7.02 12.00
CA SER A 135 9.61 -8.41 12.08
C SER A 135 8.87 -9.14 13.21
N GLY A 136 8.81 -8.58 14.41
CA GLY A 136 8.13 -9.19 15.55
C GLY A 136 6.66 -9.49 15.25
N ILE A 137 5.95 -8.53 14.67
CA ILE A 137 4.53 -8.68 14.32
C ILE A 137 4.33 -9.67 13.17
N THR A 138 5.12 -9.55 12.10
CA THR A 138 4.99 -10.40 10.92
C THR A 138 5.32 -11.85 11.26
N ARG A 139 6.39 -12.12 12.02
CA ARG A 139 6.76 -13.47 12.47
C ARG A 139 5.70 -14.10 13.36
N ALA A 140 5.06 -13.33 14.23
CA ALA A 140 3.97 -13.85 15.07
C ALA A 140 2.76 -14.31 14.25
N ARG A 141 2.51 -13.69 13.09
CA ARG A 141 1.41 -14.01 12.16
C ARG A 141 1.79 -15.03 11.09
N VAL A 142 3.08 -15.15 10.79
CA VAL A 142 3.63 -16.06 9.78
C VAL A 142 4.71 -16.96 10.42
N PRO A 143 4.36 -17.71 11.46
CA PRO A 143 5.36 -18.49 12.24
C PRO A 143 5.99 -19.64 11.45
N LEU A 144 5.39 -20.03 10.33
CA LEU A 144 5.89 -21.13 9.51
C LEU A 144 6.83 -20.68 8.39
N MET A 145 7.20 -19.40 8.33
CA MET A 145 8.19 -18.94 7.35
C MET A 145 9.51 -19.68 7.57
N GLY A 146 9.98 -20.37 6.52
CA GLY A 146 11.26 -21.07 6.50
C GLY A 146 12.26 -20.34 5.61
N SER A 147 12.30 -20.68 4.33
CA SER A 147 13.19 -20.03 3.35
C SER A 147 12.40 -19.45 2.18
N TYR A 148 13.03 -18.59 1.43
CA TYR A 148 12.45 -17.97 0.24
C TYR A 148 13.54 -17.70 -0.80
N LYS A 149 13.14 -17.69 -2.06
CA LYS A 149 14.05 -17.41 -3.18
C LYS A 149 13.33 -16.81 -4.37
N LYS A 150 14.03 -15.98 -5.11
CA LYS A 150 13.66 -15.56 -6.44
C LYS A 150 13.87 -16.73 -7.41
N ILE A 151 12.88 -17.00 -8.26
CA ILE A 151 12.98 -17.97 -9.37
C ILE A 151 13.33 -17.21 -10.65
N ASP A 152 12.54 -16.17 -10.94
CA ASP A 152 12.76 -15.21 -12.02
C ASP A 152 12.22 -13.83 -11.61
N ASP A 153 12.14 -12.87 -12.53
CA ASP A 153 11.75 -11.49 -12.20
C ASP A 153 10.31 -11.35 -11.71
N PHE A 154 9.45 -12.34 -11.98
CA PHE A 154 8.04 -12.34 -11.59
C PHE A 154 7.60 -13.63 -10.91
N THR A 155 8.54 -14.44 -10.44
CA THR A 155 8.24 -15.69 -9.72
C THR A 155 9.11 -15.82 -8.48
N VAL A 156 8.46 -16.06 -7.34
CA VAL A 156 9.14 -16.32 -6.07
C VAL A 156 8.66 -17.64 -5.47
N ALA A 157 9.55 -18.36 -4.81
CA ALA A 157 9.19 -19.53 -4.02
C ALA A 157 9.40 -19.25 -2.53
N ILE A 158 8.45 -19.70 -1.71
CA ILE A 158 8.51 -19.64 -0.24
C ILE A 158 8.34 -21.05 0.28
N THR A 159 9.30 -21.50 1.10
CA THR A 159 9.26 -22.82 1.73
C THR A 159 9.00 -22.66 3.22
N THR A 160 7.96 -23.31 3.70
CA THR A 160 7.57 -23.32 5.12
C THR A 160 8.39 -24.33 5.92
N THR A 161 8.52 -24.14 7.22
CA THR A 161 9.26 -25.05 8.11
C THR A 161 8.63 -26.44 8.21
N THR A 162 7.30 -26.50 8.06
CA THR A 162 6.51 -27.75 8.04
C THR A 162 5.46 -27.66 6.93
N PRO A 163 4.91 -28.79 6.42
CA PRO A 163 3.83 -28.78 5.45
C PRO A 163 2.63 -27.92 5.93
N ALA A 164 2.17 -26.99 5.09
CA ALA A 164 1.12 -26.04 5.46
C ALA A 164 0.25 -25.68 4.24
N SER A 165 -0.82 -26.43 4.03
CA SER A 165 -1.79 -26.13 2.94
C SER A 165 -2.51 -24.78 3.11
N TYR A 166 -2.51 -24.22 4.32
CA TYR A 166 -3.12 -22.93 4.65
C TYR A 166 -2.14 -21.77 4.67
N PHE A 167 -0.88 -21.97 4.22
CA PHE A 167 0.14 -20.91 4.20
C PHE A 167 -0.32 -19.62 3.48
N PRO A 168 -1.08 -19.66 2.35
CA PRO A 168 -1.57 -18.45 1.71
C PRO A 168 -2.43 -17.55 2.63
N TYR A 169 -3.12 -18.13 3.62
CA TYR A 169 -3.86 -17.36 4.65
C TYR A 169 -2.93 -16.62 5.61
N MET A 170 -1.69 -17.08 5.77
CA MET A 170 -0.67 -16.35 6.53
C MET A 170 0.02 -15.28 5.66
N ALA A 171 0.20 -15.57 4.38
CA ALA A 171 0.87 -14.66 3.44
C ALA A 171 0.18 -13.29 3.31
N VAL A 172 -1.11 -13.19 3.63
CA VAL A 172 -1.85 -11.91 3.66
C VAL A 172 -1.30 -10.89 4.65
N TYR A 173 -0.51 -11.33 5.63
CA TYR A 173 0.10 -10.46 6.64
C TYR A 173 1.50 -9.97 6.26
N ILE A 174 2.02 -10.40 5.11
CA ILE A 174 3.31 -9.92 4.59
C ILE A 174 3.01 -8.75 3.66
N LEU A 175 3.28 -7.54 4.13
CA LEU A 175 3.02 -6.31 3.38
C LEU A 175 4.32 -5.77 2.78
N PHE A 176 4.22 -5.26 1.55
CA PHE A 176 5.38 -4.84 0.75
C PHE A 176 5.48 -3.32 0.67
N THR A 177 6.68 -2.82 0.93
CA THR A 177 7.06 -1.40 0.72
C THR A 177 8.16 -1.30 -0.33
N SER A 178 8.27 -0.13 -0.96
CA SER A 178 9.34 0.14 -1.92
C SER A 178 10.71 0.12 -1.25
N PRO A 179 11.66 -0.67 -1.77
CA PRO A 179 13.05 -0.56 -1.36
C PRO A 179 13.64 0.85 -1.52
N ALA A 180 13.23 1.58 -2.56
CA ALA A 180 13.70 2.95 -2.81
C ALA A 180 13.25 3.93 -1.73
N SER A 181 12.11 3.71 -1.08
CA SER A 181 11.68 4.52 0.07
C SER A 181 12.66 4.42 1.25
N PHE A 182 13.22 3.24 1.50
CA PHE A 182 14.20 3.02 2.54
C PHE A 182 15.54 3.69 2.21
N GLU A 183 16.00 3.55 0.96
CA GLU A 183 17.22 4.24 0.50
C GLU A 183 17.07 5.77 0.57
N LYS A 184 15.92 6.30 0.16
CA LYS A 184 15.61 7.74 0.26
C LYS A 184 15.60 8.24 1.72
N ALA A 185 15.21 7.38 2.66
CA ALA A 185 15.27 7.64 4.09
C ALA A 185 16.69 7.42 4.70
N GLU A 186 17.73 7.32 3.86
CA GLU A 186 19.12 7.07 4.28
C GLU A 186 19.28 5.77 5.07
N ARG A 187 18.47 4.76 4.76
CA ARG A 187 18.41 3.45 5.44
C ARG A 187 18.04 3.53 6.93
N ASP A 188 17.27 4.53 7.30
CA ASP A 188 16.80 4.74 8.67
C ASP A 188 15.27 4.63 8.72
N TRP A 189 14.76 3.55 9.32
CA TRP A 189 13.33 3.33 9.46
C TRP A 189 12.62 4.44 10.26
N GLY A 190 13.33 5.12 11.16
CA GLY A 190 12.79 6.26 11.88
C GLY A 190 12.48 7.46 10.96
N LYS A 191 13.26 7.64 9.89
CA LYS A 191 13.03 8.69 8.89
C LYS A 191 11.90 8.36 7.91
N VAL A 192 11.62 7.07 7.66
CA VAL A 192 10.50 6.64 6.80
C VAL A 192 9.15 7.08 7.36
N ALA A 193 9.03 7.31 8.66
CA ALA A 193 7.81 7.86 9.26
C ALA A 193 7.49 9.30 8.82
N THR A 194 8.51 10.10 8.50
CA THR A 194 8.37 11.49 8.04
C THR A 194 8.41 11.65 6.53
N LEU A 195 8.82 10.61 5.82
CA LEU A 195 8.81 10.54 4.37
C LEU A 195 7.67 9.59 3.96
N PRO A 196 6.87 9.92 2.95
CA PRO A 196 5.79 9.04 2.51
C PRO A 196 6.33 7.65 2.20
N ALA A 197 5.97 6.66 3.03
CA ALA A 197 6.29 5.27 2.74
C ALA A 197 5.52 4.82 1.50
N ALA A 198 6.22 4.30 0.50
CA ALA A 198 5.62 3.89 -0.76
C ALA A 198 5.20 2.41 -0.69
N GLY A 199 3.90 2.18 -0.73
CA GLY A 199 3.28 0.87 -0.98
C GLY A 199 2.79 0.77 -2.42
N THR A 200 1.88 -0.19 -2.66
CA THR A 200 1.26 -0.44 -3.98
C THR A 200 -0.25 -0.22 -3.96
N GLY A 201 -0.81 0.09 -2.80
CA GLY A 201 -2.24 0.13 -2.55
C GLY A 201 -2.98 1.34 -3.15
N PRO A 202 -4.32 1.38 -3.01
CA PRO A 202 -5.16 2.44 -3.58
C PRO A 202 -5.00 3.81 -2.91
N PHE A 203 -4.28 3.89 -1.79
CA PHE A 203 -3.96 5.14 -1.08
C PHE A 203 -2.47 5.24 -0.80
N HIS A 204 -1.96 6.47 -0.76
CA HIS A 204 -0.62 6.79 -0.31
C HIS A 204 -0.65 7.79 0.85
N ILE A 205 0.38 7.75 1.70
CA ILE A 205 0.50 8.65 2.86
C ILE A 205 0.92 10.04 2.37
N THR A 206 0.21 11.07 2.80
CA THR A 206 0.56 12.47 2.54
C THR A 206 1.05 13.19 3.80
N LYS A 207 0.65 12.72 4.99
CA LYS A 207 1.05 13.28 6.27
C LYS A 207 1.08 12.22 7.34
N THR A 208 2.07 12.27 8.20
CA THR A 208 2.12 11.46 9.43
C THR A 208 2.52 12.33 10.60
N VAL A 209 1.68 12.38 11.62
CA VAL A 209 2.00 12.97 12.92
C VAL A 209 1.91 11.83 13.94
N PRO A 210 3.05 11.34 14.48
CA PRO A 210 3.08 10.17 15.34
C PRO A 210 2.03 10.23 16.46
N ARG A 211 1.21 9.18 16.60
CA ARG A 211 0.13 9.03 17.58
C ARG A 211 -0.99 10.09 17.50
N GLN A 212 -1.01 10.92 16.48
CA GLN A 212 -2.00 11.99 16.36
C GLN A 212 -2.82 11.91 15.09
N GLU A 213 -2.19 11.71 13.94
CA GLU A 213 -2.89 11.78 12.67
C GLU A 213 -2.08 11.11 11.55
N VAL A 214 -2.77 10.45 10.64
CA VAL A 214 -2.23 10.06 9.34
C VAL A 214 -3.22 10.45 8.27
N ASP A 215 -2.77 11.21 7.27
CA ASP A 215 -3.56 11.57 6.11
C ASP A 215 -3.14 10.74 4.91
N LEU A 216 -4.12 10.23 4.21
CA LEU A 216 -3.96 9.45 3.00
C LEU A 216 -4.67 10.15 1.85
N ALA A 217 -4.03 10.17 0.68
CA ALA A 217 -4.68 10.56 -0.57
C ALA A 217 -4.84 9.35 -1.49
N ARG A 218 -5.89 9.39 -2.31
CA ARG A 218 -6.10 8.38 -3.35
C ARG A 218 -4.91 8.33 -4.30
N PHE A 219 -4.49 7.12 -4.64
CA PHE A 219 -3.45 6.90 -5.63
C PHE A 219 -4.08 6.62 -7.00
N ASP A 220 -4.03 7.60 -7.89
CA ASP A 220 -4.63 7.50 -9.22
C ASP A 220 -3.93 6.46 -10.13
N GLY A 221 -2.65 6.15 -9.84
CA GLY A 221 -1.86 5.12 -10.49
C GLY A 221 -2.12 3.69 -10.00
N TYR A 222 -3.16 3.47 -9.18
CA TYR A 222 -3.45 2.14 -8.63
C TYR A 222 -3.68 1.09 -9.72
N TRP A 223 -2.99 -0.03 -9.62
CA TRP A 223 -2.97 -1.08 -10.63
C TRP A 223 -4.33 -1.77 -10.84
N ASP A 224 -5.15 -1.95 -9.78
CA ASP A 224 -6.49 -2.52 -9.87
C ASP A 224 -7.51 -1.41 -10.17
N THR A 225 -7.67 -1.11 -11.44
CA THR A 225 -8.57 -0.03 -11.89
C THR A 225 -10.03 -0.27 -11.54
N ALA A 226 -10.45 -1.53 -11.34
CA ALA A 226 -11.81 -1.87 -10.93
C ALA A 226 -12.06 -1.57 -9.44
N LYS A 227 -11.00 -1.45 -8.65
CA LYS A 227 -11.05 -1.20 -7.20
C LYS A 227 -10.43 0.13 -6.78
N LYS A 228 -10.36 1.10 -7.68
CA LYS A 228 -9.95 2.45 -7.33
C LYS A 228 -10.79 3.01 -6.19
N ALA A 229 -10.12 3.69 -5.26
CA ALA A 229 -10.77 4.35 -4.14
C ALA A 229 -11.82 5.36 -4.62
N LYS A 230 -12.98 5.38 -3.95
CA LYS A 230 -14.09 6.30 -4.26
C LYS A 230 -14.01 7.61 -3.49
N VAL A 231 -13.20 7.66 -2.44
CA VAL A 231 -12.91 8.86 -1.65
C VAL A 231 -11.54 9.40 -2.04
N ASP A 232 -11.37 10.71 -1.98
CA ASP A 232 -10.11 11.36 -2.37
C ASP A 232 -9.10 11.35 -1.23
N THR A 233 -9.58 11.54 0.00
CA THR A 233 -8.75 11.65 1.20
C THR A 233 -9.30 10.78 2.32
N VAL A 234 -8.41 10.15 3.08
CA VAL A 234 -8.72 9.47 4.35
C VAL A 234 -7.88 10.10 5.46
N VAL A 235 -8.52 10.51 6.55
CA VAL A 235 -7.86 11.04 7.74
C VAL A 235 -8.06 10.07 8.89
N LEU A 236 -6.97 9.55 9.42
CA LEU A 236 -6.94 8.64 10.56
C LEU A 236 -6.50 9.41 11.80
N MET A 237 -7.30 9.37 12.86
CA MET A 237 -7.05 10.12 14.08
C MET A 237 -7.34 9.26 15.32
N PRO A 238 -6.69 9.53 16.46
CA PRO A 238 -6.98 8.82 17.70
C PRO A 238 -8.36 9.20 18.25
N ILE A 239 -9.00 8.23 18.90
CA ILE A 239 -10.11 8.52 19.80
C ILE A 239 -9.48 8.96 21.12
N HIS A 240 -9.78 10.18 21.54
CA HIS A 240 -9.45 10.62 22.90
C HIS A 240 -10.55 10.11 23.84
N GLU A 241 -10.16 9.33 24.84
CA GLU A 241 -11.07 9.02 25.94
C GLU A 241 -11.44 10.33 26.65
N VAL A 242 -12.71 10.65 26.65
CA VAL A 242 -13.24 11.76 27.47
C VAL A 242 -13.47 11.16 28.85
N ASN A 243 -12.57 11.47 29.81
CA ASN A 243 -12.76 11.16 31.22
C ASN A 243 -13.87 12.01 31.84
#